data_7abfa0a575dd454f8a1e4ae5284736cf
#
_entry.id   7abfa0a575dd454f8a1e4ae5284736cf
#
_cell.length_a   1.000
_cell.length_b   1.000
_cell.length_c   1.000
_cell.angle_alpha   90.00
_cell.angle_beta   90.00
_cell.angle_gamma   90.00
#
_symmetry.space_group_name_H-M   'P 1'
#
loop_
_entity.id
_entity.type
_entity.pdbx_description
1 polymer ?
#
loop_
_entity_poly.entity_id
_entity_poly.type
_entity_poly.pdbx_seq_one_letter_code
_entity_poly.pdbx_strand_id
1 'polypeptide(L)'
;MQLTNNTFFNPKNHLYSKPIKGLHGYGLEYRFAFNGKEKDDEVVGAGNSIAYELRKYDSRLGRFNSTDPREREYPWQSSYAYFANSPIATIDFKGGGKTDDYTAKKDGTIKFKKTDDKFDRYLVEDVKGKTTEVLKVDKPDSKKAELVRFPDKGQGFTRYGDKDAGGDHYVKPEIAAALFGAVAYFSKKNPGVDVQFGDMSNSSGQRPNSSHQTHGGGRNVDFRYVRTDVAMLPVHVNSPVFDVTRSQDLINSFGKFGFGGDKSIGSYPNSKGSLLEGTFKLGGHGDHGHLQNFNRK
;
A
#
# COMPACT_ATOMS: atom_id res chain seq x y z
N MET A 1 -4.76 -53.04 -18.35
CA MET A 1 -5.16 -51.91 -19.22
C MET A 1 -4.55 -50.64 -18.61
N GLN A 2 -3.39 -50.20 -19.18
CA GLN A 2 -2.63 -49.06 -18.65
C GLN A 2 -3.31 -47.77 -19.10
N LEU A 3 -3.69 -46.93 -18.15
CA LEU A 3 -4.14 -45.57 -18.40
C LEU A 3 -2.91 -44.68 -18.59
N THR A 4 -2.62 -44.28 -19.81
CA THR A 4 -1.61 -43.25 -20.09
C THR A 4 -2.23 -41.90 -19.88
N ASN A 5 -1.86 -41.22 -18.78
CA ASN A 5 -2.16 -39.84 -18.54
C ASN A 5 -1.28 -38.97 -19.45
N ASN A 6 -1.82 -38.43 -20.53
CA ASN A 6 -1.18 -37.39 -21.30
C ASN A 6 -1.36 -36.03 -20.60
N THR A 7 -0.42 -35.66 -19.75
CA THR A 7 -0.29 -34.34 -19.17
C THR A 7 0.63 -33.49 -20.02
N PHE A 8 0.17 -32.34 -20.48
CA PHE A 8 1.01 -31.33 -21.15
C PHE A 8 1.34 -30.20 -20.20
N PHE A 9 2.61 -29.81 -20.15
CA PHE A 9 3.08 -28.66 -19.41
C PHE A 9 2.98 -27.41 -20.28
N ASN A 10 2.34 -26.35 -19.76
CA ASN A 10 2.43 -25.00 -20.32
C ASN A 10 3.65 -24.31 -19.68
N PRO A 11 4.43 -23.50 -20.41
CA PRO A 11 5.56 -22.73 -19.86
C PRO A 11 5.22 -21.81 -18.70
N LYS A 12 3.94 -21.66 -18.35
CA LYS A 12 3.43 -20.91 -17.19
C LYS A 12 2.96 -21.79 -16.02
N ASN A 13 3.40 -23.05 -15.94
CA ASN A 13 3.10 -24.00 -14.85
C ASN A 13 1.62 -24.34 -14.62
N HIS A 14 0.79 -24.36 -15.64
CA HIS A 14 -0.58 -24.86 -15.56
C HIS A 14 -0.71 -26.26 -16.14
N LEU A 15 -1.30 -27.19 -15.37
CA LEU A 15 -1.63 -28.55 -15.80
C LEU A 15 -2.96 -28.57 -16.55
N TYR A 16 -2.97 -29.07 -17.77
CA TYR A 16 -4.18 -29.31 -18.55
C TYR A 16 -4.45 -30.80 -18.65
N SER A 17 -5.67 -31.23 -18.39
CA SER A 17 -6.13 -32.59 -18.75
C SER A 17 -7.01 -32.51 -19.99
N LYS A 18 -6.73 -33.38 -21.02
CA LYS A 18 -7.64 -33.54 -22.15
C LYS A 18 -8.86 -34.38 -21.74
N PRO A 19 -10.07 -34.03 -22.16
CA PRO A 19 -11.23 -34.89 -21.92
C PRO A 19 -11.12 -36.22 -22.66
N ILE A 20 -11.39 -37.29 -21.95
CA ILE A 20 -11.44 -38.67 -22.54
C ILE A 20 -12.76 -38.77 -23.29
N LYS A 21 -12.72 -38.94 -24.61
CA LYS A 21 -13.91 -39.23 -25.43
C LYS A 21 -14.53 -40.57 -24.97
N GLY A 22 -15.76 -40.54 -24.44
CA GLY A 22 -16.54 -41.73 -24.18
C GLY A 22 -17.17 -41.90 -22.80
N LEU A 23 -17.00 -41.01 -21.86
CA LEU A 23 -17.74 -41.03 -20.60
C LEU A 23 -18.86 -39.97 -20.67
N HIS A 24 -20.07 -40.41 -20.90
CA HIS A 24 -21.28 -39.61 -20.67
C HIS A 24 -21.50 -39.53 -19.16
N GLY A 25 -21.40 -38.32 -18.60
CA GLY A 25 -21.60 -38.01 -17.22
C GLY A 25 -20.35 -37.51 -16.50
N TYR A 26 -20.27 -36.21 -16.24
CA TYR A 26 -19.19 -35.48 -15.57
C TYR A 26 -17.93 -35.27 -16.42
N GLY A 27 -18.05 -34.58 -17.54
CA GLY A 27 -16.91 -33.95 -18.23
C GLY A 27 -16.26 -32.95 -17.28
N LEU A 28 -14.96 -33.16 -16.95
CA LEU A 28 -14.16 -32.15 -16.31
C LEU A 28 -13.95 -31.00 -17.31
N GLU A 29 -14.95 -30.14 -17.45
CA GLU A 29 -14.77 -28.89 -18.18
C GLU A 29 -13.73 -28.06 -17.46
N TYR A 30 -12.83 -27.45 -18.24
CA TYR A 30 -11.80 -26.59 -17.69
C TYR A 30 -12.47 -25.43 -16.93
N ARG A 31 -12.27 -25.41 -15.62
CA ARG A 31 -12.95 -24.56 -14.65
C ARG A 31 -12.69 -23.06 -14.86
N PHE A 32 -11.59 -22.70 -15.53
CA PHE A 32 -11.18 -21.32 -15.67
C PHE A 32 -11.46 -20.79 -17.08
N ALA A 33 -11.78 -19.49 -17.16
CA ALA A 33 -12.07 -18.76 -18.37
C ALA A 33 -10.97 -17.74 -18.69
N PHE A 34 -11.31 -16.67 -19.40
CA PHE A 34 -10.43 -15.56 -19.75
C PHE A 34 -9.73 -14.98 -18.52
N ASN A 35 -8.43 -14.73 -18.64
CA ASN A 35 -7.54 -14.27 -17.58
C ASN A 35 -7.41 -15.19 -16.35
N GLY A 36 -7.71 -16.49 -16.51
CA GLY A 36 -7.61 -17.43 -15.40
C GLY A 36 -8.68 -17.29 -14.33
N LYS A 37 -9.79 -16.62 -14.65
CA LYS A 37 -10.94 -16.48 -13.74
C LYS A 37 -11.88 -17.67 -13.85
N GLU A 38 -12.53 -18.01 -12.75
CA GLU A 38 -13.43 -19.15 -12.64
C GLU A 38 -14.73 -18.90 -13.42
N LYS A 39 -15.19 -19.93 -14.15
CA LYS A 39 -16.50 -19.92 -14.78
C LYS A 39 -17.59 -20.12 -13.72
N ASP A 40 -18.69 -19.41 -13.86
CA ASP A 40 -19.89 -19.56 -13.03
C ASP A 40 -21.04 -20.06 -13.91
N ASP A 41 -20.90 -21.31 -14.38
CA ASP A 41 -21.77 -21.90 -15.38
C ASP A 41 -23.09 -22.42 -14.79
N GLU A 42 -23.20 -22.54 -13.46
CA GLU A 42 -24.34 -23.14 -12.78
C GLU A 42 -25.61 -22.28 -12.85
N VAL A 43 -25.47 -20.96 -12.92
CA VAL A 43 -26.62 -20.03 -12.83
C VAL A 43 -27.15 -19.62 -14.21
N VAL A 44 -26.25 -19.37 -15.18
CA VAL A 44 -26.63 -18.76 -16.48
C VAL A 44 -26.20 -19.60 -17.69
N GLY A 45 -25.67 -20.80 -17.46
CA GLY A 45 -25.23 -21.73 -18.50
C GLY A 45 -23.77 -21.53 -18.91
N ALA A 46 -23.22 -22.56 -19.56
CA ALA A 46 -21.79 -22.68 -19.85
C ALA A 46 -21.22 -21.47 -20.59
N GLY A 47 -20.14 -20.88 -20.04
CA GLY A 47 -19.39 -19.77 -20.62
C GLY A 47 -20.07 -18.39 -20.57
N ASN A 48 -21.27 -18.30 -19.99
CA ASN A 48 -22.05 -17.06 -19.95
C ASN A 48 -21.70 -16.14 -18.76
N SER A 49 -21.08 -16.68 -17.72
CA SER A 49 -20.68 -15.93 -16.55
C SER A 49 -19.25 -16.27 -16.12
N ILE A 50 -18.48 -15.26 -15.78
CA ILE A 50 -17.12 -15.39 -15.24
C ILE A 50 -17.11 -14.69 -13.88
N ALA A 51 -16.65 -15.44 -12.85
CA ALA A 51 -16.56 -14.93 -11.50
C ALA A 51 -15.27 -14.14 -11.31
N TYR A 52 -15.41 -12.82 -11.10
CA TYR A 52 -14.38 -11.97 -10.51
C TYR A 52 -14.70 -11.82 -9.03
N GLU A 53 -13.70 -11.58 -8.21
CA GLU A 53 -13.87 -11.55 -6.75
C GLU A 53 -14.90 -10.51 -6.28
N LEU A 54 -14.99 -9.37 -6.95
CA LEU A 54 -15.87 -8.27 -6.58
C LEU A 54 -17.17 -8.22 -7.41
N ARG A 55 -17.14 -8.78 -8.62
CA ARG A 55 -18.27 -8.70 -9.57
C ARG A 55 -18.35 -9.95 -10.45
N LYS A 56 -19.52 -10.24 -10.99
CA LYS A 56 -19.70 -11.26 -12.04
C LYS A 56 -19.78 -10.58 -13.41
N TYR A 57 -19.01 -11.10 -14.35
CA TYR A 57 -19.00 -10.64 -15.73
C TYR A 57 -19.93 -11.51 -16.57
N ASP A 58 -20.85 -10.89 -17.31
CA ASP A 58 -21.70 -11.56 -18.28
C ASP A 58 -21.07 -11.41 -19.67
N SER A 59 -20.58 -12.54 -20.22
CA SER A 59 -19.89 -12.56 -21.52
C SER A 59 -20.82 -12.26 -22.70
N ARG A 60 -22.13 -12.46 -22.54
CA ARG A 60 -23.12 -12.17 -23.58
C ARG A 60 -23.39 -10.66 -23.68
N LEU A 61 -23.32 -9.97 -22.55
CA LEU A 61 -23.57 -8.54 -22.47
C LEU A 61 -22.28 -7.71 -22.57
N GLY A 62 -21.12 -8.35 -22.42
CA GLY A 62 -19.83 -7.70 -22.44
C GLY A 62 -19.58 -6.76 -21.25
N ARG A 63 -20.26 -6.96 -20.13
CA ARG A 63 -20.20 -6.08 -18.96
C ARG A 63 -20.41 -6.81 -17.64
N PHE A 64 -20.12 -6.16 -16.53
CA PHE A 64 -20.44 -6.67 -15.21
C PHE A 64 -21.95 -6.60 -14.90
N ASN A 65 -22.42 -7.53 -14.06
CA ASN A 65 -23.82 -7.60 -13.64
C ASN A 65 -24.17 -6.66 -12.47
N SER A 66 -23.17 -6.06 -11.84
CA SER A 66 -23.31 -5.10 -10.74
C SER A 66 -22.46 -3.87 -10.98
N THR A 67 -22.80 -2.78 -10.30
CA THR A 67 -22.04 -1.54 -10.32
C THR A 67 -20.65 -1.75 -9.74
N ASP A 68 -19.68 -0.97 -10.20
CA ASP A 68 -18.33 -0.99 -9.67
C ASP A 68 -18.35 -0.47 -8.22
N PRO A 69 -17.82 -1.22 -7.23
CA PRO A 69 -17.66 -0.71 -5.88
C PRO A 69 -16.85 0.59 -5.81
N ARG A 70 -16.08 0.86 -6.86
CA ARG A 70 -15.23 2.05 -7.02
C ARG A 70 -15.78 3.05 -8.04
N GLU A 71 -17.06 3.00 -8.40
CA GLU A 71 -17.68 3.86 -9.43
C GLU A 71 -17.47 5.35 -9.19
N ARG A 72 -17.43 5.78 -7.93
CA ARG A 72 -17.20 7.19 -7.57
C ARG A 72 -15.82 7.71 -7.95
N GLU A 73 -14.87 6.81 -8.16
CA GLU A 73 -13.51 7.15 -8.56
C GLU A 73 -13.39 7.34 -10.08
N TYR A 74 -14.41 6.90 -10.83
CA TYR A 74 -14.47 6.92 -12.31
C TYR A 74 -15.77 7.53 -12.84
N PRO A 75 -16.14 8.77 -12.49
CA PRO A 75 -17.42 9.35 -12.87
C PRO A 75 -17.60 9.52 -14.38
N TRP A 76 -16.52 9.40 -15.14
CA TRP A 76 -16.52 9.45 -16.61
C TRP A 76 -16.73 8.08 -17.27
N GLN A 77 -16.80 7.00 -16.51
CA GLN A 77 -16.92 5.64 -17.01
C GLN A 77 -18.21 4.99 -16.50
N SER A 78 -18.82 4.12 -17.32
CA SER A 78 -19.94 3.31 -16.87
C SER A 78 -19.52 2.44 -15.68
N SER A 79 -20.33 2.43 -14.63
CA SER A 79 -20.13 1.58 -13.45
C SER A 79 -20.20 0.07 -13.75
N TYR A 80 -20.70 -0.31 -14.93
CA TYR A 80 -20.78 -1.68 -15.42
C TYR A 80 -19.67 -2.03 -16.43
N ALA A 81 -18.79 -1.09 -16.75
CA ALA A 81 -17.75 -1.30 -17.78
C ALA A 81 -16.82 -2.46 -17.42
N TYR A 82 -16.52 -3.30 -18.40
CA TYR A 82 -15.55 -4.37 -18.35
C TYR A 82 -14.21 -3.87 -18.92
N PHE A 83 -13.12 -3.98 -18.17
CA PHE A 83 -11.78 -3.53 -18.56
C PHE A 83 -11.73 -2.09 -19.13
N ALA A 84 -12.51 -1.18 -18.60
CA ALA A 84 -12.63 0.19 -19.14
C ALA A 84 -12.96 0.20 -20.66
N ASN A 85 -13.73 -0.79 -21.15
CA ASN A 85 -14.03 -1.05 -22.56
C ASN A 85 -12.78 -1.34 -23.43
N SER A 86 -11.69 -1.80 -22.84
CA SER A 86 -10.42 -2.13 -23.52
C SER A 86 -9.86 -3.48 -23.08
N PRO A 87 -10.58 -4.60 -23.31
CA PRO A 87 -10.22 -5.92 -22.76
C PRO A 87 -8.92 -6.51 -23.33
N ILE A 88 -8.43 -6.00 -24.45
CA ILE A 88 -7.15 -6.44 -25.05
C ILE A 88 -5.97 -5.70 -24.41
N ALA A 89 -6.18 -4.46 -23.98
CA ALA A 89 -5.13 -3.58 -23.45
C ALA A 89 -5.03 -3.62 -21.94
N THR A 90 -6.03 -4.18 -21.25
CA THR A 90 -6.13 -4.11 -19.78
C THR A 90 -6.44 -5.47 -19.16
N ILE A 91 -5.94 -5.70 -17.96
CA ILE A 91 -6.31 -6.85 -17.11
C ILE A 91 -7.05 -6.30 -15.90
N ASP A 92 -8.32 -6.71 -15.73
CA ASP A 92 -9.06 -6.39 -14.50
C ASP A 92 -8.75 -7.45 -13.44
N PHE A 93 -7.90 -7.09 -12.51
CA PHE A 93 -7.52 -7.95 -11.41
C PHE A 93 -8.62 -7.87 -10.34
N LYS A 94 -9.43 -8.93 -10.19
CA LYS A 94 -10.50 -9.08 -9.19
C LYS A 94 -11.85 -8.40 -9.51
N GLY A 95 -12.03 -7.76 -10.64
CA GLY A 95 -13.27 -7.06 -10.99
C GLY A 95 -13.44 -5.72 -10.26
N GLY A 96 -12.38 -5.15 -9.69
CA GLY A 96 -12.40 -3.91 -8.91
C GLY A 96 -11.57 -2.76 -9.50
N GLY A 97 -11.28 -2.80 -10.81
CA GLY A 97 -10.56 -1.73 -11.50
C GLY A 97 -9.03 -1.87 -11.46
N LYS A 98 -8.35 -0.84 -11.93
CA LYS A 98 -6.92 -0.76 -12.20
C LYS A 98 -6.08 -0.63 -10.92
N THR A 99 -4.82 -1.03 -10.98
CA THR A 99 -3.80 -0.80 -9.94
C THR A 99 -3.29 0.64 -9.96
N ASP A 100 -2.56 1.04 -8.94
CA ASP A 100 -2.18 2.43 -8.74
C ASP A 100 -0.66 2.60 -8.64
N ASP A 101 -0.11 3.60 -9.33
CA ASP A 101 1.23 4.11 -9.10
C ASP A 101 1.16 5.37 -8.24
N TYR A 102 1.86 5.36 -7.12
CA TYR A 102 1.97 6.49 -6.20
C TYR A 102 3.33 7.15 -6.38
N THR A 103 3.35 8.43 -6.76
CA THR A 103 4.60 9.17 -6.95
C THR A 103 4.70 10.33 -5.98
N ALA A 104 5.68 10.27 -5.09
CA ALA A 104 6.08 11.42 -4.27
C ALA A 104 6.94 12.38 -5.12
N LYS A 105 6.39 13.52 -5.45
CA LYS A 105 7.04 14.56 -6.24
C LYS A 105 8.01 15.37 -5.39
N LYS A 106 9.05 15.92 -6.00
CA LYS A 106 10.07 16.77 -5.33
C LYS A 106 9.50 18.00 -4.62
N ASP A 107 8.31 18.46 -5.03
CA ASP A 107 7.60 19.58 -4.41
C ASP A 107 6.77 19.18 -3.19
N GLY A 108 6.68 17.89 -2.87
CA GLY A 108 5.90 17.32 -1.77
C GLY A 108 4.52 16.82 -2.18
N THR A 109 4.12 17.01 -3.44
CA THR A 109 2.86 16.50 -3.96
C THR A 109 2.89 14.97 -4.06
N ILE A 110 1.82 14.30 -3.63
CA ILE A 110 1.63 12.87 -3.87
C ILE A 110 0.67 12.71 -5.05
N LYS A 111 1.20 12.32 -6.20
CA LYS A 111 0.40 11.97 -7.37
C LYS A 111 0.13 10.48 -7.40
N PHE A 112 -1.08 10.11 -7.77
CA PHE A 112 -1.36 8.73 -8.11
C PHE A 112 -1.80 8.63 -9.57
N LYS A 113 -1.41 7.54 -10.22
CA LYS A 113 -1.80 7.20 -11.58
C LYS A 113 -2.25 5.76 -11.58
N LYS A 114 -3.45 5.51 -12.08
CA LYS A 114 -3.94 4.15 -12.27
C LYS A 114 -3.17 3.45 -13.38
N THR A 115 -2.81 2.20 -13.13
CA THR A 115 -2.10 1.35 -14.08
C THR A 115 -2.88 0.06 -14.32
N ASP A 116 -2.52 -0.69 -15.34
CA ASP A 116 -3.21 -1.89 -15.80
C ASP A 116 -2.51 -3.18 -15.37
N ASP A 117 -1.48 -3.07 -14.53
CA ASP A 117 -0.72 -4.22 -14.05
C ASP A 117 -1.18 -4.72 -12.68
N LYS A 118 -0.53 -5.77 -12.17
CA LYS A 118 -0.89 -6.43 -10.91
C LYS A 118 -0.35 -5.75 -9.66
N PHE A 119 0.39 -4.65 -9.81
CA PHE A 119 1.22 -4.10 -8.76
C PHE A 119 0.85 -2.65 -8.48
N ASP A 120 0.81 -2.30 -7.20
CA ASP A 120 0.93 -0.92 -6.79
C ASP A 120 2.42 -0.59 -6.67
N ARG A 121 2.84 0.52 -7.29
CA ARG A 121 4.22 0.99 -7.24
C ARG A 121 4.31 2.30 -6.48
N TYR A 122 5.36 2.41 -5.71
CA TYR A 122 5.71 3.62 -4.99
C TYR A 122 6.98 4.20 -5.58
N LEU A 123 6.87 5.41 -6.08
CA LEU A 123 7.94 6.09 -6.80
C LEU A 123 8.29 7.39 -6.11
N VAL A 124 9.56 7.76 -6.15
CA VAL A 124 10.06 9.04 -5.63
C VAL A 124 10.74 9.81 -6.74
N GLU A 125 10.39 11.08 -6.87
CA GLU A 125 11.02 12.00 -7.83
C GLU A 125 12.18 12.74 -7.17
N ASP A 126 13.36 12.66 -7.77
CA ASP A 126 14.54 13.41 -7.34
C ASP A 126 14.50 14.88 -7.79
N VAL A 127 15.50 15.65 -7.39
CA VAL A 127 15.61 17.09 -7.74
C VAL A 127 15.74 17.35 -9.24
N LYS A 128 16.25 16.36 -10.00
CA LYS A 128 16.42 16.44 -11.45
C LYS A 128 15.14 16.02 -12.19
N GLY A 129 14.08 15.62 -11.46
CA GLY A 129 12.82 15.15 -12.03
C GLY A 129 12.84 13.66 -12.43
N LYS A 130 13.92 12.92 -12.14
CA LYS A 130 13.99 11.49 -12.37
C LYS A 130 13.18 10.76 -11.31
N THR A 131 12.35 9.83 -11.73
CA THR A 131 11.53 9.01 -10.87
C THR A 131 12.19 7.63 -10.66
N THR A 132 12.24 7.18 -9.40
CA THR A 132 12.80 5.87 -9.02
C THR A 132 11.75 5.09 -8.26
N GLU A 133 11.53 3.83 -8.62
CA GLU A 133 10.69 2.89 -7.87
C GLU A 133 11.38 2.52 -6.56
N VAL A 134 10.68 2.70 -5.44
CA VAL A 134 11.18 2.40 -4.09
C VAL A 134 10.49 1.20 -3.45
N LEU A 135 9.26 0.91 -3.88
CA LEU A 135 8.50 -0.24 -3.45
C LEU A 135 7.56 -0.68 -4.56
N LYS A 136 7.42 -2.00 -4.72
CA LYS A 136 6.45 -2.65 -5.58
C LYS A 136 5.78 -3.75 -4.80
N VAL A 137 4.47 -3.73 -4.70
CA VAL A 137 3.69 -4.71 -3.95
C VAL A 137 2.58 -5.28 -4.81
N ASP A 138 2.28 -6.55 -4.62
CA ASP A 138 1.05 -7.11 -5.13
C ASP A 138 -0.13 -6.38 -4.50
N LYS A 139 -1.16 -6.08 -5.29
CA LYS A 139 -2.38 -5.48 -4.75
C LYS A 139 -2.93 -6.38 -3.66
N PRO A 140 -3.11 -5.88 -2.44
CA PRO A 140 -3.48 -6.73 -1.32
C PRO A 140 -4.84 -7.38 -1.52
N ASP A 141 -4.92 -8.67 -1.18
CA ASP A 141 -6.13 -9.51 -1.26
C ASP A 141 -7.23 -9.11 -0.25
N SER A 142 -7.05 -8.06 0.53
CA SER A 142 -7.94 -7.80 1.65
C SER A 142 -9.15 -6.97 1.26
N LYS A 143 -10.32 -7.56 1.41
CA LYS A 143 -11.64 -6.90 1.39
C LYS A 143 -11.83 -5.91 2.56
N LYS A 144 -10.88 -5.75 3.49
CA LYS A 144 -11.12 -5.08 4.77
C LYS A 144 -10.42 -3.73 4.97
N ALA A 145 -9.27 -3.52 4.40
CA ALA A 145 -8.61 -2.20 4.45
C ALA A 145 -7.65 -2.10 3.27
N GLU A 146 -7.76 -1.05 2.48
CA GLU A 146 -6.79 -0.72 1.43
C GLU A 146 -5.51 -0.20 2.10
N LEU A 147 -4.79 -1.08 2.79
CA LEU A 147 -3.56 -0.77 3.47
C LEU A 147 -2.40 -1.49 2.78
N VAL A 148 -1.27 -0.84 2.72
CA VAL A 148 -0.02 -1.43 2.27
C VAL A 148 0.86 -1.79 3.46
N ARG A 149 1.50 -2.96 3.41
CA ARG A 149 2.54 -3.30 4.37
C ARG A 149 3.77 -2.43 4.10
N PHE A 150 4.10 -1.56 5.05
CA PHE A 150 5.32 -0.75 4.97
C PHE A 150 6.55 -1.63 5.21
N PRO A 151 7.62 -1.52 4.41
CA PRO A 151 8.80 -2.38 4.53
C PRO A 151 9.54 -2.18 5.86
N ASP A 152 10.19 -3.25 6.35
CA ASP A 152 10.99 -3.18 7.60
C ASP A 152 12.27 -2.36 7.44
N LYS A 153 12.79 -2.25 6.21
CA LYS A 153 13.96 -1.44 5.84
C LYS A 153 13.95 -1.07 4.37
N GLY A 154 14.64 0.01 4.05
CA GLY A 154 14.84 0.49 2.68
C GLY A 154 15.98 1.52 2.65
N GLN A 155 16.17 2.16 1.51
CA GLN A 155 17.17 3.21 1.39
C GLN A 155 16.79 4.41 2.26
N GLY A 156 17.60 4.69 3.28
CA GLY A 156 17.45 5.83 4.19
C GLY A 156 16.45 5.63 5.31
N PHE A 157 15.93 4.42 5.54
CA PHE A 157 15.05 4.14 6.67
C PHE A 157 15.11 2.70 7.16
N THR A 158 14.72 2.53 8.42
CA THR A 158 14.44 1.24 9.06
C THR A 158 13.17 1.35 9.90
N ARG A 159 12.65 0.21 10.33
CA ARG A 159 11.59 0.12 11.32
C ARG A 159 12.12 -0.35 12.66
N TYR A 160 11.50 0.15 13.73
CA TYR A 160 11.72 -0.32 15.10
C TYR A 160 10.37 -0.75 15.71
N GLY A 161 10.41 -1.31 16.90
CA GLY A 161 9.24 -1.78 17.63
C GLY A 161 9.14 -3.30 17.66
N ASP A 162 8.33 -3.80 18.57
CA ASP A 162 8.05 -5.22 18.71
C ASP A 162 7.04 -5.67 17.66
N LYS A 163 7.07 -6.96 17.36
CA LYS A 163 6.10 -7.58 16.46
C LYS A 163 4.82 -7.85 17.22
N ASP A 164 3.94 -6.88 17.29
CA ASP A 164 2.60 -7.06 17.86
C ASP A 164 1.80 -8.14 17.12
N ALA A 165 0.89 -8.80 17.83
CA ALA A 165 -0.02 -9.77 17.25
C ALA A 165 -0.85 -9.14 16.12
N GLY A 166 -0.71 -9.66 14.90
CA GLY A 166 -1.33 -9.10 13.69
C GLY A 166 -0.50 -8.05 12.98
N GLY A 167 0.71 -7.71 13.50
CA GLY A 167 1.63 -6.73 12.95
C GLY A 167 1.20 -5.28 13.19
N ASP A 168 2.15 -4.37 13.04
CA ASP A 168 2.00 -2.93 13.21
C ASP A 168 2.64 -2.16 12.05
N HIS A 169 2.55 -2.71 10.83
CA HIS A 169 3.35 -2.32 9.66
C HIS A 169 2.49 -1.77 8.53
N TYR A 170 1.20 -1.49 8.76
CA TYR A 170 0.28 -1.19 7.68
C TYR A 170 -0.17 0.25 7.70
N VAL A 171 -0.07 0.91 6.55
CA VAL A 171 -0.49 2.30 6.34
C VAL A 171 -1.32 2.44 5.08
N LYS A 172 -2.04 3.56 4.96
CA LYS A 172 -2.69 3.94 3.70
C LYS A 172 -1.65 4.13 2.59
N PRO A 173 -1.95 3.77 1.33
CA PRO A 173 -1.03 3.90 0.21
C PRO A 173 -0.46 5.31 0.02
N GLU A 174 -1.29 6.33 0.12
CA GLU A 174 -0.86 7.73 0.03
C GLU A 174 0.10 8.16 1.16
N ILE A 175 -0.08 7.58 2.35
CA ILE A 175 0.83 7.81 3.49
C ILE A 175 2.15 7.11 3.24
N ALA A 176 2.15 5.86 2.77
CA ALA A 176 3.39 5.19 2.39
C ALA A 176 4.21 6.00 1.38
N ALA A 177 3.55 6.52 0.33
CA ALA A 177 4.19 7.37 -0.66
C ALA A 177 4.77 8.65 -0.04
N ALA A 178 4.04 9.28 0.88
CA ALA A 178 4.49 10.47 1.59
C ALA A 178 5.73 10.19 2.46
N LEU A 179 5.73 9.06 3.17
CA LEU A 179 6.88 8.63 3.99
C LEU A 179 8.11 8.38 3.11
N PHE A 180 8.00 7.70 1.97
CA PHE A 180 9.11 7.51 1.04
C PHE A 180 9.64 8.83 0.49
N GLY A 181 8.75 9.77 0.15
CA GLY A 181 9.13 11.11 -0.28
C GLY A 181 9.87 11.89 0.80
N ALA A 182 9.37 11.85 2.05
CA ALA A 182 10.00 12.50 3.18
C ALA A 182 11.38 11.91 3.50
N VAL A 183 11.52 10.59 3.46
CA VAL A 183 12.81 9.89 3.63
C VAL A 183 13.82 10.35 2.56
N ALA A 184 13.44 10.33 1.29
CA ALA A 184 14.34 10.73 0.21
C ALA A 184 14.77 12.20 0.33
N TYR A 185 13.85 13.08 0.76
CA TYR A 185 14.17 14.49 0.99
C TYR A 185 15.10 14.68 2.20
N PHE A 186 14.83 14.00 3.31
CA PHE A 186 15.66 14.02 4.51
C PHE A 186 17.08 13.48 4.25
N SER A 187 17.18 12.29 3.64
CA SER A 187 18.46 11.62 3.38
C SER A 187 19.38 12.42 2.47
N LYS A 188 18.80 13.22 1.57
CA LYS A 188 19.59 14.12 0.72
C LYS A 188 20.30 15.21 1.55
N LYS A 189 19.65 15.75 2.58
CA LYS A 189 20.21 16.77 3.46
C LYS A 189 21.10 16.15 4.55
N ASN A 190 20.79 14.93 4.96
CA ASN A 190 21.43 14.21 6.05
C ASN A 190 21.94 12.84 5.56
N PRO A 191 22.94 12.78 4.68
CA PRO A 191 23.46 11.53 4.13
C PRO A 191 24.01 10.61 5.23
N GLY A 192 23.69 9.31 5.13
CA GLY A 192 24.12 8.30 6.11
C GLY A 192 23.30 8.26 7.40
N VAL A 193 22.20 9.02 7.48
CA VAL A 193 21.28 8.99 8.61
C VAL A 193 19.97 8.36 8.19
N ASP A 194 19.60 7.23 8.79
CA ASP A 194 18.34 6.56 8.52
C ASP A 194 17.20 7.10 9.39
N VAL A 195 16.04 7.28 8.78
CA VAL A 195 14.78 7.54 9.48
C VAL A 195 14.29 6.24 10.12
N GLN A 196 13.87 6.29 11.38
CA GLN A 196 13.35 5.13 12.08
C GLN A 196 11.85 5.26 12.29
N PHE A 197 11.07 4.40 11.63
CA PHE A 197 9.61 4.33 11.80
C PHE A 197 9.23 3.28 12.84
N GLY A 198 8.21 3.58 13.63
CA GLY A 198 7.64 2.70 14.65
C GLY A 198 6.24 2.25 14.32
N ASP A 199 5.38 2.35 15.30
CA ASP A 199 4.04 1.80 15.27
C ASP A 199 3.16 2.40 14.18
N MET A 200 2.44 1.51 13.50
CA MET A 200 1.42 1.79 12.48
C MET A 200 0.16 1.00 12.82
N SER A 201 -0.73 0.74 11.89
CA SER A 201 -1.86 -0.16 12.13
C SER A 201 -1.50 -1.62 11.83
N ASN A 202 -2.32 -2.55 12.29
CA ASN A 202 -2.24 -3.94 11.85
C ASN A 202 -2.85 -4.12 10.44
N SER A 203 -2.76 -5.31 9.88
CA SER A 203 -3.24 -5.64 8.53
C SER A 203 -4.74 -5.44 8.32
N SER A 204 -5.54 -5.46 9.38
CA SER A 204 -6.99 -5.21 9.35
C SER A 204 -7.35 -3.73 9.55
N GLY A 205 -6.37 -2.86 9.71
CA GLY A 205 -6.57 -1.44 10.02
C GLY A 205 -6.96 -1.18 11.47
N GLN A 206 -6.83 -2.16 12.35
CA GLN A 206 -7.07 -1.97 13.77
C GLN A 206 -5.77 -1.52 14.47
N ARG A 207 -5.91 -1.00 15.68
CA ARG A 207 -4.78 -0.71 16.56
C ARG A 207 -4.04 -2.00 16.89
N PRO A 208 -2.69 -2.02 16.89
CA PRO A 208 -1.92 -3.21 17.20
C PRO A 208 -2.22 -3.76 18.60
N ASN A 209 -2.34 -2.87 19.59
CA ASN A 209 -2.70 -3.22 20.97
C ASN A 209 -3.43 -2.07 21.68
N SER A 210 -3.80 -2.25 22.95
CA SER A 210 -4.55 -1.26 23.71
C SER A 210 -3.76 0.00 24.07
N SER A 211 -2.43 -0.02 24.05
CA SER A 211 -1.57 1.12 24.34
C SER A 211 -1.47 2.11 23.17
N HIS A 212 -1.72 1.65 21.94
CA HIS A 212 -1.63 2.46 20.72
C HIS A 212 -3.00 3.01 20.30
N GLN A 213 -3.57 3.91 21.12
CA GLN A 213 -4.95 4.37 20.96
C GLN A 213 -5.27 5.06 19.62
N THR A 214 -4.27 5.59 18.92
CA THR A 214 -4.44 6.38 17.69
C THR A 214 -4.06 5.65 16.40
N HIS A 215 -3.35 4.52 16.47
CA HIS A 215 -2.79 3.81 15.30
C HIS A 215 -3.78 2.96 14.49
N GLY A 216 -5.06 3.33 14.48
CA GLY A 216 -6.07 2.66 13.66
C GLY A 216 -6.18 3.23 12.24
N GLY A 217 -6.65 2.40 11.30
CA GLY A 217 -6.96 2.81 9.93
C GLY A 217 -5.75 3.14 9.05
N GLY A 218 -4.52 2.83 9.47
CA GLY A 218 -3.30 3.09 8.70
C GLY A 218 -3.00 4.57 8.48
N ARG A 219 -3.45 5.44 9.39
CA ARG A 219 -3.35 6.90 9.23
C ARG A 219 -2.27 7.54 10.07
N ASN A 220 -1.76 6.84 11.06
CA ASN A 220 -0.83 7.34 12.06
C ASN A 220 0.45 6.52 12.05
N VAL A 221 1.58 7.17 12.30
CA VAL A 221 2.91 6.56 12.24
C VAL A 221 3.80 7.19 13.30
N ASP A 222 4.45 6.37 14.12
CA ASP A 222 5.48 6.84 15.02
C ASP A 222 6.85 6.87 14.34
N PHE A 223 7.70 7.79 14.76
CA PHE A 223 9.07 7.89 14.29
C PHE A 223 10.00 8.29 15.44
N ARG A 224 11.22 7.79 15.44
CA ARG A 224 12.24 8.21 16.42
C ARG A 224 12.86 9.54 16.04
N TYR A 225 13.21 10.32 17.06
CA TYR A 225 14.07 11.47 16.89
C TYR A 225 15.48 11.04 16.52
N VAL A 226 16.21 11.95 15.88
CA VAL A 226 17.59 11.70 15.42
C VAL A 226 18.58 11.88 16.56
N ARG A 227 19.61 11.02 16.60
CA ARG A 227 20.73 11.09 17.55
C ARG A 227 21.95 11.69 16.89
N THR A 228 22.79 12.39 17.68
CA THR A 228 24.07 12.94 17.22
C THR A 228 25.08 11.84 16.84
N ASP A 229 25.02 10.69 17.50
CA ASP A 229 25.86 9.51 17.23
C ASP A 229 25.27 8.59 16.14
N VAL A 230 24.15 8.97 15.51
CA VAL A 230 23.40 8.22 14.48
C VAL A 230 23.04 6.77 14.85
N ALA A 231 23.11 6.43 16.14
CA ALA A 231 22.73 5.10 16.62
C ALA A 231 21.23 4.85 16.41
N MET A 232 20.89 3.60 16.07
CA MET A 232 19.50 3.16 15.84
C MET A 232 18.80 2.83 17.17
N LEU A 233 18.83 3.79 18.10
CA LEU A 233 18.30 3.67 19.47
C LEU A 233 17.34 4.83 19.75
N PRO A 234 16.41 4.69 20.69
CA PRO A 234 15.58 5.80 21.14
C PRO A 234 16.42 6.91 21.76
N VAL A 235 15.94 8.14 21.65
CA VAL A 235 16.57 9.30 22.30
C VAL A 235 15.50 10.24 22.84
N HIS A 236 15.56 10.52 24.12
CA HIS A 236 14.66 11.50 24.73
C HIS A 236 15.10 12.93 24.34
N VAL A 237 14.15 13.83 24.12
CA VAL A 237 14.40 15.23 23.71
C VAL A 237 15.31 16.03 24.67
N ASN A 238 15.48 15.57 25.91
CA ASN A 238 16.37 16.16 26.91
C ASN A 238 17.73 15.44 27.01
N SER A 239 17.99 14.47 26.16
CA SER A 239 19.24 13.74 26.13
C SER A 239 20.35 14.59 25.51
N PRO A 240 21.61 14.53 26.00
CA PRO A 240 22.74 15.24 25.37
C PRO A 240 23.05 14.71 23.95
N VAL A 241 22.59 13.51 23.60
CA VAL A 241 22.75 12.95 22.26
C VAL A 241 21.53 13.18 21.35
N PHE A 242 20.54 13.96 21.79
CA PHE A 242 19.44 14.38 20.93
C PHE A 242 19.95 15.39 19.90
N ASP A 243 19.77 15.06 18.61
CA ASP A 243 20.14 15.97 17.52
C ASP A 243 18.96 16.84 17.14
N VAL A 244 18.93 18.04 17.70
CA VAL A 244 17.87 19.03 17.46
C VAL A 244 17.78 19.39 15.97
N THR A 245 18.94 19.62 15.33
CA THR A 245 19.00 20.08 13.93
C THR A 245 18.47 19.02 12.97
N ARG A 246 18.97 17.79 13.07
CA ARG A 246 18.52 16.70 12.20
C ARG A 246 17.10 16.28 12.50
N SER A 247 16.66 16.32 13.77
CA SER A 247 15.26 16.07 14.13
C SER A 247 14.35 17.14 13.55
N GLN A 248 14.76 18.41 13.54
CA GLN A 248 14.00 19.49 12.87
C GLN A 248 13.96 19.29 11.35
N ASP A 249 15.04 18.87 10.73
CA ASP A 249 15.07 18.54 9.30
C ASP A 249 14.12 17.40 8.95
N LEU A 250 13.99 16.42 9.83
CA LEU A 250 13.03 15.32 9.68
C LEU A 250 11.59 15.80 9.78
N ILE A 251 11.27 16.64 10.78
CA ILE A 251 9.95 17.29 10.92
C ILE A 251 9.63 18.09 9.65
N ASN A 252 10.55 18.91 9.15
CA ASN A 252 10.36 19.70 7.94
C ASN A 252 10.12 18.82 6.71
N SER A 253 10.77 17.64 6.66
CA SER A 253 10.57 16.67 5.59
C SER A 253 9.15 16.09 5.63
N PHE A 254 8.66 15.69 6.78
CA PHE A 254 7.27 15.23 6.93
C PHE A 254 6.27 16.34 6.60
N GLY A 255 6.51 17.56 7.07
CA GLY A 255 5.66 18.72 6.78
C GLY A 255 5.55 19.02 5.28
N LYS A 256 6.65 18.83 4.53
CA LYS A 256 6.66 18.97 3.07
C LYS A 256 5.76 17.94 2.39
N PHE A 257 5.72 16.70 2.86
CA PHE A 257 5.02 15.57 2.25
C PHE A 257 3.66 15.26 2.90
N GLY A 258 2.91 16.28 3.31
CA GLY A 258 1.51 16.15 3.68
C GLY A 258 1.22 16.14 5.18
N PHE A 259 2.25 16.25 6.04
CA PHE A 259 2.07 16.38 7.49
C PHE A 259 2.33 17.81 8.00
N GLY A 260 2.18 18.82 7.14
CA GLY A 260 2.41 20.23 7.47
C GLY A 260 1.17 20.97 8.00
N GLY A 261 0.05 20.28 8.22
CA GLY A 261 -1.16 20.86 8.77
C GLY A 261 -1.13 21.03 10.28
N ASP A 262 -2.15 21.74 10.81
CA ASP A 262 -2.32 21.86 12.25
C ASP A 262 -2.45 20.49 12.91
N LYS A 263 -1.74 20.30 14.03
CA LYS A 263 -1.70 19.04 14.80
C LYS A 263 -1.40 17.80 13.97
N SER A 264 -0.55 17.95 12.93
CA SER A 264 -0.14 16.81 12.11
C SER A 264 1.09 16.09 12.65
N ILE A 265 1.98 16.76 13.39
CA ILE A 265 3.19 16.17 13.96
C ILE A 265 3.22 16.43 15.47
N GLY A 266 3.01 15.37 16.26
CA GLY A 266 3.13 15.41 17.71
C GLY A 266 4.58 15.27 18.16
N SER A 267 5.01 16.09 19.11
CA SER A 267 6.30 15.98 19.76
C SER A 267 6.24 16.33 21.26
N TYR A 268 7.34 16.16 21.97
CA TYR A 268 7.42 16.46 23.38
C TYR A 268 8.30 17.70 23.61
N PRO A 269 7.95 18.61 24.52
CA PRO A 269 8.78 19.77 24.81
C PRO A 269 10.08 19.38 25.53
N ASN A 270 11.15 20.08 25.22
CA ASN A 270 12.41 19.95 25.96
C ASN A 270 12.30 20.53 27.39
N SER A 271 13.34 20.42 28.19
CA SER A 271 13.39 20.92 29.59
C SER A 271 13.15 22.41 29.74
N LYS A 272 13.29 23.19 28.65
CA LYS A 272 12.98 24.62 28.59
C LYS A 272 11.54 24.91 28.13
N GLY A 273 10.73 23.87 27.90
CA GLY A 273 9.36 24.00 27.42
C GLY A 273 9.23 24.22 25.92
N SER A 274 10.33 24.17 25.15
CA SER A 274 10.32 24.40 23.70
C SER A 274 10.04 23.12 22.94
N LEU A 275 9.21 23.22 21.88
CA LEU A 275 8.95 22.16 20.89
C LEU A 275 9.82 22.33 19.66
N LEU A 276 9.97 21.29 18.88
CA LEU A 276 10.43 21.40 17.50
C LEU A 276 9.42 22.23 16.69
N GLU A 277 9.92 23.06 15.80
CA GLU A 277 9.08 23.92 14.96
C GLU A 277 8.13 23.09 14.08
N GLY A 278 6.90 23.53 13.92
CA GLY A 278 5.89 22.82 13.14
C GLY A 278 5.26 21.61 13.85
N THR A 279 5.51 21.45 15.16
CA THR A 279 4.92 20.37 15.96
C THR A 279 3.97 20.90 17.04
N PHE A 280 3.12 20.02 17.55
CA PHE A 280 2.28 20.30 18.72
C PHE A 280 2.68 19.40 19.90
N LYS A 281 2.37 19.84 21.12
CA LYS A 281 2.67 19.06 22.33
C LYS A 281 1.81 17.81 22.41
N LEU A 282 2.46 16.65 22.49
CA LEU A 282 1.82 15.36 22.68
C LEU A 282 2.45 14.66 23.89
N GLY A 283 1.65 14.27 24.88
CA GLY A 283 2.11 13.57 26.08
C GLY A 283 2.62 12.17 25.76
N GLY A 284 3.64 11.70 26.51
CA GLY A 284 4.19 10.34 26.30
C GLY A 284 5.18 10.22 25.14
N HIS A 285 5.48 11.29 24.39
CA HIS A 285 6.30 11.27 23.17
C HIS A 285 7.69 11.89 23.40
N GLY A 286 8.29 11.63 24.57
CA GLY A 286 9.61 12.18 24.91
C GLY A 286 10.77 11.60 24.10
N ASP A 287 10.63 10.39 23.61
CA ASP A 287 11.66 9.63 22.88
C ASP A 287 11.30 9.30 21.41
N HIS A 288 10.11 9.72 20.97
CA HIS A 288 9.62 9.57 19.61
C HIS A 288 8.63 10.70 19.27
N GLY A 289 8.37 10.90 17.99
CA GLY A 289 7.31 11.77 17.49
C GLY A 289 6.22 10.95 16.83
N HIS A 290 5.06 11.60 16.59
CA HIS A 290 3.84 10.98 16.07
C HIS A 290 3.31 11.75 14.87
N LEU A 291 3.07 11.05 13.76
CA LEU A 291 2.44 11.59 12.55
C LEU A 291 0.96 11.24 12.53
N GLN A 292 0.13 12.22 12.27
CA GLN A 292 -1.33 12.11 12.12
C GLN A 292 -1.88 13.16 11.17
N ASN A 293 -3.18 13.17 10.91
CA ASN A 293 -3.86 14.21 10.13
C ASN A 293 -3.19 14.48 8.78
N PHE A 294 -2.80 13.40 8.08
CA PHE A 294 -2.24 13.50 6.73
C PHE A 294 -3.19 14.27 5.82
N ASN A 295 -2.68 15.31 5.16
CA ASN A 295 -3.40 16.09 4.17
C ASN A 295 -2.65 16.03 2.84
N ARG A 296 -3.22 15.33 1.87
CA ARG A 296 -2.65 15.22 0.54
C ARG A 296 -2.65 16.57 -0.17
N LYS A 297 -1.47 17.00 -0.60
CA LYS A 297 -1.29 18.18 -1.45
C LYS A 297 -1.55 17.83 -2.90
#